data_27b28b3e4fd4474c9b382460ac65e4e7
#
_entry.id   27b28b3e4fd4474c9b382460ac65e4e7
#
_cell.length_a   1.000
_cell.length_b   1.000
_cell.length_c   1.000
_cell.angle_alpha   90.00
_cell.angle_beta   90.00
_cell.angle_gamma   90.00
#
_symmetry.space_group_name_H-M   'P 1'
#
loop_
_entity.id
_entity.type
_entity.pdbx_description
1 polymer ?
#
loop_
_entity_poly.entity_id
_entity_poly.type
_entity_poly.pdbx_seq_one_letter_code
_entity_poly.pdbx_strand_id
1 'polypeptide(L)'
;MLKNLAARLRVQGFLVPPEFPLLWADRLREAGLAVRAADGTYFPEREFKSAQEVEKVVESQRAAEAGVRRAFDVLRESRITSEGLIEWRGGILTSELLRSEIDIAMIRLGMEPTGTICAGGAQGAQPHNTGSGPLPANWPIVMDIFPRSAATGYWGDLTRTVVKGKASDLVKKAFDAVLAARELGKSLVKVGADPAEIHNAAARSMERAGFHTGRSGEADFGFFHGLGHGVGLDIHEAPRLSPRNRVPLRGGEIVTVEPGLYYPEWGGIRLEDLMFVEPGGAGRCLTEVETFLEID
;
A
#
# COMPACT_ATOMS: atom_id res chain seq x y z
N MET A 1 -22.19 17.89 -25.24
CA MET A 1 -21.73 18.71 -24.07
C MET A 1 -20.35 19.32 -24.32
N LEU A 2 -19.26 18.54 -24.46
CA LEU A 2 -17.89 19.07 -24.64
C LEU A 2 -17.70 19.95 -25.90
N LYS A 3 -18.31 19.59 -27.04
CA LYS A 3 -18.28 20.43 -28.25
C LYS A 3 -18.87 21.83 -27.98
N ASN A 4 -20.01 21.93 -27.28
CA ASN A 4 -20.62 23.20 -26.92
C ASN A 4 -19.75 23.99 -25.91
N LEU A 5 -19.08 23.29 -24.98
CA LEU A 5 -18.14 23.89 -24.07
C LEU A 5 -16.93 24.47 -24.81
N ALA A 6 -16.34 23.70 -25.76
CA ALA A 6 -15.24 24.18 -26.60
C ALA A 6 -15.61 25.43 -27.37
N ALA A 7 -16.81 25.47 -27.98
CA ALA A 7 -17.32 26.65 -28.70
C ALA A 7 -17.48 27.86 -27.78
N ARG A 8 -18.03 27.67 -26.57
CA ARG A 8 -18.18 28.74 -25.57
C ARG A 8 -16.84 29.28 -25.09
N LEU A 9 -15.88 28.40 -24.84
CA LEU A 9 -14.52 28.74 -24.37
C LEU A 9 -13.60 29.18 -25.52
N ARG A 10 -14.06 29.09 -26.78
CA ARG A 10 -13.27 29.39 -27.99
C ARG A 10 -11.95 28.60 -28.05
N VAL A 11 -11.96 27.33 -27.57
CA VAL A 11 -10.79 26.44 -27.65
C VAL A 11 -10.93 25.48 -28.81
N GLN A 12 -9.79 25.12 -29.43
CA GLN A 12 -9.74 24.21 -30.59
C GLN A 12 -9.40 22.77 -30.21
N GLY A 13 -9.15 22.50 -28.93
CA GLY A 13 -8.81 21.18 -28.44
C GLY A 13 -8.73 21.09 -26.94
N PHE A 14 -8.45 19.87 -26.49
CA PHE A 14 -8.32 19.51 -25.09
C PHE A 14 -7.02 18.76 -24.82
N LEU A 15 -6.36 19.09 -23.75
CA LEU A 15 -5.41 18.22 -23.07
C LEU A 15 -6.23 17.36 -22.11
N VAL A 16 -6.04 16.05 -22.15
CA VAL A 16 -6.80 15.09 -21.34
C VAL A 16 -5.85 14.18 -20.57
N PRO A 17 -6.27 13.59 -19.44
CA PRO A 17 -5.44 12.61 -18.74
C PRO A 17 -5.16 11.39 -19.64
N PRO A 18 -4.06 10.65 -19.42
CA PRO A 18 -3.72 9.46 -20.21
C PRO A 18 -4.83 8.39 -20.22
N GLU A 19 -5.58 8.30 -19.13
CA GLU A 19 -6.70 7.34 -18.93
C GLU A 19 -8.02 7.83 -19.57
N PHE A 20 -8.01 8.94 -20.30
CA PHE A 20 -9.23 9.47 -20.92
C PHE A 20 -9.83 8.45 -21.90
N PRO A 21 -11.15 8.13 -21.79
CA PRO A 21 -11.75 7.07 -22.60
C PRO A 21 -11.61 7.33 -24.11
N LEU A 22 -11.04 6.36 -24.82
CA LEU A 22 -10.77 6.45 -26.27
C LEU A 22 -12.03 6.83 -27.07
N LEU A 23 -13.19 6.23 -26.74
CA LEU A 23 -14.46 6.55 -27.39
C LEU A 23 -14.78 8.06 -27.36
N TRP A 24 -14.52 8.72 -26.24
CA TRP A 24 -14.78 10.16 -26.12
C TRP A 24 -13.72 10.97 -26.85
N ALA A 25 -12.46 10.53 -26.84
CA ALA A 25 -11.40 11.18 -27.62
C ALA A 25 -11.73 11.17 -29.12
N ASP A 26 -12.18 10.03 -29.65
CA ASP A 26 -12.53 9.89 -31.07
C ASP A 26 -13.76 10.73 -31.43
N ARG A 27 -14.80 10.74 -30.60
CA ARG A 27 -15.96 11.62 -30.81
C ARG A 27 -15.62 13.12 -30.81
N LEU A 28 -14.66 13.54 -30.02
CA LEU A 28 -14.16 14.91 -30.01
C LEU A 28 -13.36 15.22 -31.28
N ARG A 29 -12.52 14.29 -31.74
CA ARG A 29 -11.77 14.42 -33.02
C ARG A 29 -12.71 14.47 -34.23
N GLU A 30 -13.72 13.60 -34.29
CA GLU A 30 -14.78 13.62 -35.31
C GLU A 30 -15.54 14.97 -35.31
N ALA A 31 -15.65 15.61 -34.15
CA ALA A 31 -16.25 16.93 -34.02
C ALA A 31 -15.28 18.09 -34.37
N GLY A 32 -14.11 17.79 -34.91
CA GLY A 32 -13.10 18.76 -35.35
C GLY A 32 -12.25 19.36 -34.21
N LEU A 33 -12.22 18.73 -33.04
CA LEU A 33 -11.43 19.20 -31.90
C LEU A 33 -10.12 18.40 -31.77
N ALA A 34 -9.02 19.05 -31.51
CA ALA A 34 -7.77 18.38 -31.17
C ALA A 34 -7.88 17.73 -29.77
N VAL A 35 -7.42 16.47 -29.65
CA VAL A 35 -7.33 15.79 -28.35
C VAL A 35 -5.95 15.19 -28.18
N ARG A 36 -5.24 15.63 -27.15
CA ARG A 36 -3.90 15.15 -26.80
C ARG A 36 -3.92 14.63 -25.37
N ALA A 37 -3.28 13.48 -25.15
CA ALA A 37 -3.01 13.03 -23.78
C ALA A 37 -1.88 13.90 -23.16
N ALA A 38 -1.97 14.13 -21.86
CA ALA A 38 -0.89 14.75 -21.12
C ALA A 38 0.33 13.82 -21.03
N ASP A 39 1.50 14.39 -21.08
CA ASP A 39 2.74 13.67 -20.78
C ASP A 39 2.97 13.69 -19.26
N GLY A 40 2.92 12.53 -18.60
CA GLY A 40 3.10 12.41 -17.15
C GLY A 40 1.82 12.71 -16.34
N THR A 41 1.99 13.23 -15.12
CA THR A 41 0.89 13.52 -14.20
C THR A 41 0.02 14.66 -14.71
N TYR A 42 -1.28 14.40 -14.88
CA TYR A 42 -2.23 15.39 -15.42
C TYR A 42 -2.52 16.55 -14.44
N PHE A 43 -2.54 16.25 -13.15
CA PHE A 43 -2.70 17.24 -12.06
C PHE A 43 -1.48 17.20 -11.14
N PRO A 44 -0.34 17.82 -11.52
CA PRO A 44 0.89 17.75 -10.74
C PRO A 44 0.77 18.40 -9.34
N GLU A 45 -0.18 19.31 -9.13
CA GLU A 45 -0.49 19.90 -7.83
C GLU A 45 -0.97 18.88 -6.80
N ARG A 46 -1.54 17.73 -7.21
CA ARG A 46 -1.98 16.65 -6.30
C ARG A 46 -0.83 16.00 -5.53
N GLU A 47 0.40 16.13 -6.05
CA GLU A 47 1.59 15.61 -5.36
C GLU A 47 1.79 16.28 -3.99
N PHE A 48 1.37 17.55 -3.86
CA PHE A 48 1.57 18.38 -2.65
C PHE A 48 0.24 18.58 -1.93
N LYS A 49 0.14 18.02 -0.74
CA LYS A 49 -1.07 18.07 0.09
C LYS A 49 -1.07 19.33 0.96
N SER A 50 -2.15 20.09 0.90
CA SER A 50 -2.46 21.11 1.89
C SER A 50 -2.71 20.47 3.26
N ALA A 51 -2.68 21.26 4.34
CA ALA A 51 -2.97 20.77 5.69
C ALA A 51 -4.34 20.07 5.78
N GLN A 52 -5.37 20.61 5.09
CA GLN A 52 -6.71 20.02 5.06
C GLN A 52 -6.74 18.68 4.31
N GLU A 53 -5.94 18.51 3.26
CA GLU A 53 -5.83 17.24 2.54
C GLU A 53 -5.08 16.19 3.35
N VAL A 54 -4.04 16.60 4.08
CA VAL A 54 -3.35 15.72 5.04
C VAL A 54 -4.31 15.18 6.09
N GLU A 55 -5.19 16.03 6.66
CA GLU A 55 -6.23 15.60 7.63
C GLU A 55 -7.16 14.53 7.04
N LYS A 56 -7.58 14.69 5.78
CA LYS A 56 -8.44 13.70 5.09
C LYS A 56 -7.73 12.36 4.87
N VAL A 57 -6.44 12.37 4.51
CA VAL A 57 -5.64 11.15 4.40
C VAL A 57 -5.49 10.50 5.78
N VAL A 58 -5.23 11.29 6.83
CA VAL A 58 -5.12 10.79 8.22
C VAL A 58 -6.43 10.14 8.66
N GLU A 59 -7.61 10.70 8.31
CA GLU A 59 -8.90 10.09 8.60
C GLU A 59 -9.03 8.70 7.98
N SER A 60 -8.66 8.54 6.70
CA SER A 60 -8.67 7.24 6.02
C SER A 60 -7.61 6.29 6.59
N GLN A 61 -6.45 6.82 7.00
CA GLN A 61 -5.39 6.03 7.67
C GLN A 61 -5.87 5.48 9.02
N ARG A 62 -6.60 6.28 9.83
CA ARG A 62 -7.20 5.80 11.08
C ARG A 62 -8.21 4.67 10.85
N ALA A 63 -8.92 4.70 9.74
CA ALA A 63 -9.82 3.60 9.38
C ALA A 63 -9.06 2.33 8.97
N ALA A 64 -7.95 2.44 8.22
CA ALA A 64 -7.07 1.31 7.92
C ALA A 64 -6.52 0.68 9.21
N GLU A 65 -6.07 1.52 10.16
CA GLU A 65 -5.60 1.07 11.48
C GLU A 65 -6.69 0.35 12.28
N ALA A 66 -7.93 0.84 12.23
CA ALA A 66 -9.06 0.15 12.87
C ALA A 66 -9.32 -1.23 12.23
N GLY A 67 -9.17 -1.33 10.90
CA GLY A 67 -9.25 -2.60 10.18
C GLY A 67 -8.17 -3.59 10.63
N VAL A 68 -6.91 -3.15 10.71
CA VAL A 68 -5.79 -3.98 11.23
C VAL A 68 -6.03 -4.41 12.67
N ARG A 69 -6.43 -3.48 13.56
CA ARG A 69 -6.73 -3.83 14.96
C ARG A 69 -7.86 -4.85 15.05
N ARG A 70 -8.89 -4.73 14.20
CA ARG A 70 -9.95 -5.74 14.13
C ARG A 70 -9.40 -7.12 13.73
N ALA A 71 -8.49 -7.18 12.76
CA ALA A 71 -7.84 -8.44 12.40
C ALA A 71 -7.02 -9.02 13.56
N PHE A 72 -6.28 -8.19 14.29
CA PHE A 72 -5.56 -8.62 15.49
C PHE A 72 -6.51 -9.20 16.55
N ASP A 73 -7.67 -8.59 16.77
CA ASP A 73 -8.67 -9.10 17.73
C ASP A 73 -9.23 -10.44 17.27
N VAL A 74 -9.59 -10.61 16.00
CA VAL A 74 -10.03 -11.89 15.44
C VAL A 74 -8.98 -12.98 15.65
N LEU A 75 -7.71 -12.67 15.39
CA LEU A 75 -6.61 -13.61 15.57
C LEU A 75 -6.34 -13.92 17.05
N ARG A 76 -6.46 -12.97 17.98
CA ARG A 76 -6.36 -13.20 19.43
C ARG A 76 -7.49 -14.10 19.94
N GLU A 77 -8.73 -13.86 19.47
CA GLU A 77 -9.90 -14.67 19.81
C GLU A 77 -9.87 -16.09 19.21
N SER A 78 -9.00 -16.32 18.22
CA SER A 78 -8.93 -17.60 17.50
C SER A 78 -8.07 -18.62 18.23
N ARG A 79 -8.23 -19.90 17.89
CA ARG A 79 -7.39 -21.00 18.35
C ARG A 79 -6.77 -21.75 17.18
N ILE A 80 -5.70 -22.49 17.45
CA ILE A 80 -5.04 -23.35 16.45
C ILE A 80 -5.63 -24.75 16.58
N THR A 81 -6.07 -25.33 15.45
CA THR A 81 -6.56 -26.71 15.39
C THR A 81 -5.41 -27.73 15.39
N SER A 82 -5.72 -29.01 15.63
CA SER A 82 -4.74 -30.10 15.53
C SER A 82 -4.14 -30.25 14.12
N GLU A 83 -4.84 -29.77 13.10
CA GLU A 83 -4.41 -29.79 11.70
C GLU A 83 -3.57 -28.56 11.32
N GLY A 84 -3.29 -27.67 12.28
CA GLY A 84 -2.47 -26.46 12.02
C GLY A 84 -3.22 -25.36 11.27
N LEU A 85 -4.54 -25.32 11.34
CA LEU A 85 -5.37 -24.25 10.82
C LEU A 85 -5.84 -23.30 11.94
N ILE A 86 -6.23 -22.10 11.58
CA ILE A 86 -6.81 -21.14 12.51
C ILE A 86 -8.32 -21.35 12.56
N GLU A 87 -8.87 -21.48 13.76
CA GLU A 87 -10.31 -21.59 14.01
C GLU A 87 -10.80 -20.38 14.79
N TRP A 88 -11.89 -19.77 14.35
CA TRP A 88 -12.54 -18.66 15.01
C TRP A 88 -14.05 -18.88 15.07
N ARG A 89 -14.65 -18.70 16.26
CA ARG A 89 -16.10 -18.88 16.51
C ARG A 89 -16.66 -20.22 16.04
N GLY A 90 -15.86 -21.30 16.18
CA GLY A 90 -16.28 -22.66 15.86
C GLY A 90 -16.21 -23.04 14.38
N GLY A 91 -15.63 -22.18 13.52
CA GLY A 91 -15.35 -22.46 12.12
C GLY A 91 -13.91 -22.16 11.75
N ILE A 92 -13.42 -22.78 10.68
CA ILE A 92 -12.09 -22.47 10.15
C ILE A 92 -12.06 -21.02 9.65
N LEU A 93 -11.10 -20.24 10.13
CA LEU A 93 -10.87 -18.88 9.68
C LEU A 93 -10.25 -18.90 8.27
N THR A 94 -10.91 -18.23 7.34
CA THR A 94 -10.41 -18.08 5.97
C THR A 94 -9.98 -16.65 5.68
N SER A 95 -9.20 -16.47 4.62
CA SER A 95 -8.82 -15.15 4.11
C SER A 95 -10.04 -14.25 3.86
N GLU A 96 -11.11 -14.82 3.31
CA GLU A 96 -12.36 -14.11 3.00
C GLU A 96 -13.07 -13.65 4.28
N LEU A 97 -13.12 -14.52 5.31
CA LEU A 97 -13.75 -14.17 6.58
C LEU A 97 -12.98 -13.09 7.33
N LEU A 98 -11.65 -13.21 7.41
CA LEU A 98 -10.81 -12.20 8.03
C LEU A 98 -10.92 -10.86 7.30
N ARG A 99 -10.89 -10.86 5.97
CA ARG A 99 -11.12 -9.67 5.12
C ARG A 99 -12.47 -9.03 5.40
N SER A 100 -13.52 -9.83 5.49
CA SER A 100 -14.88 -9.32 5.78
C SER A 100 -14.94 -8.59 7.13
N GLU A 101 -14.27 -9.11 8.17
CA GLU A 101 -14.21 -8.44 9.47
C GLU A 101 -13.46 -7.10 9.43
N ILE A 102 -12.36 -7.04 8.66
CA ILE A 102 -11.61 -5.82 8.39
C ILE A 102 -12.48 -4.81 7.64
N ASP A 103 -13.08 -5.23 6.53
CA ASP A 103 -13.90 -4.39 5.67
C ASP A 103 -15.10 -3.81 6.41
N ILE A 104 -15.78 -4.61 7.25
CA ILE A 104 -16.90 -4.15 8.09
C ILE A 104 -16.43 -3.08 9.09
N ALA A 105 -15.24 -3.23 9.68
CA ALA A 105 -14.71 -2.21 10.58
C ALA A 105 -14.48 -0.86 9.87
N MET A 106 -13.97 -0.89 8.64
CA MET A 106 -13.75 0.30 7.82
C MET A 106 -15.05 0.92 7.31
N ILE A 107 -16.03 0.11 6.86
CA ILE A 107 -17.35 0.58 6.41
C ILE A 107 -18.06 1.35 7.52
N ARG A 108 -17.98 0.89 8.77
CA ARG A 108 -18.57 1.60 9.93
C ARG A 108 -17.98 2.98 10.17
N LEU A 109 -16.79 3.24 9.62
CA LEU A 109 -16.11 4.54 9.67
C LEU A 109 -16.32 5.37 8.38
N GLY A 110 -17.25 4.95 7.50
CA GLY A 110 -17.57 5.67 6.27
C GLY A 110 -16.58 5.46 5.13
N MET A 111 -15.81 4.37 5.18
CA MET A 111 -14.86 4.02 4.12
C MET A 111 -15.42 3.01 3.14
N GLU A 112 -14.94 3.07 1.91
CA GLU A 112 -15.12 2.09 0.85
C GLU A 112 -13.91 1.15 0.85
N PRO A 113 -14.04 -0.13 1.28
CA PRO A 113 -12.95 -1.09 1.14
C PRO A 113 -12.80 -1.50 -0.31
N THR A 114 -11.56 -1.54 -0.81
CA THR A 114 -11.28 -1.77 -2.23
C THR A 114 -10.14 -2.77 -2.40
N GLY A 115 -10.41 -4.04 -2.22
CA GLY A 115 -9.42 -5.07 -2.54
C GLY A 115 -8.45 -5.41 -1.41
N THR A 116 -8.86 -5.22 -0.15
CA THR A 116 -8.13 -5.64 1.06
C THR A 116 -7.45 -7.00 0.88
N ILE A 117 -6.15 -7.08 1.14
CA ILE A 117 -5.35 -8.30 1.08
C ILE A 117 -5.34 -8.96 2.47
N CYS A 118 -5.58 -10.28 2.50
CA CYS A 118 -5.38 -11.15 3.66
C CYS A 118 -4.75 -12.46 3.18
N ALA A 119 -3.46 -12.45 2.85
CA ALA A 119 -2.78 -13.57 2.22
C ALA A 119 -1.96 -14.37 3.25
N GLY A 120 -2.41 -15.60 3.55
CA GLY A 120 -1.73 -16.50 4.49
C GLY A 120 -0.82 -17.50 3.80
N GLY A 121 0.26 -17.90 4.48
CA GLY A 121 1.16 -18.95 4.00
C GLY A 121 1.84 -18.59 2.67
N ALA A 122 1.96 -19.56 1.78
CA ALA A 122 2.61 -19.40 0.48
C ALA A 122 1.95 -18.32 -0.42
N GLN A 123 0.65 -18.03 -0.22
CA GLN A 123 -0.04 -16.98 -0.97
C GLN A 123 0.54 -15.59 -0.66
N GLY A 124 1.04 -15.37 0.57
CA GLY A 124 1.71 -14.14 0.97
C GLY A 124 3.02 -13.85 0.22
N ALA A 125 3.60 -14.84 -0.46
CA ALA A 125 4.77 -14.64 -1.32
C ALA A 125 4.46 -13.88 -2.62
N GLN A 126 3.19 -13.65 -2.92
CA GLN A 126 2.73 -12.86 -4.07
C GLN A 126 2.15 -11.53 -3.55
N PRO A 127 2.82 -10.39 -3.74
CA PRO A 127 2.44 -9.11 -3.11
C PRO A 127 1.00 -8.66 -3.34
N HIS A 128 0.42 -9.00 -4.49
CA HIS A 128 -0.94 -8.61 -4.87
C HIS A 128 -1.98 -9.75 -4.76
N ASN A 129 -1.59 -10.89 -4.15
CA ASN A 129 -2.53 -11.98 -3.92
C ASN A 129 -3.46 -11.60 -2.75
N THR A 130 -4.76 -11.47 -3.03
CA THR A 130 -5.75 -11.07 -2.02
C THR A 130 -5.97 -12.13 -0.91
N GLY A 131 -5.45 -13.34 -1.12
CA GLY A 131 -5.66 -14.48 -0.24
C GLY A 131 -7.00 -15.18 -0.47
N SER A 132 -7.02 -16.48 -0.26
CA SER A 132 -8.22 -17.31 -0.34
C SER A 132 -8.11 -18.57 0.51
N GLY A 133 -9.25 -19.06 1.00
CA GLY A 133 -9.38 -20.31 1.74
C GLY A 133 -8.81 -20.25 3.17
N PRO A 134 -8.62 -21.42 3.81
CA PRO A 134 -8.17 -21.54 5.19
C PRO A 134 -6.83 -20.86 5.46
N LEU A 135 -6.76 -20.13 6.57
CA LEU A 135 -5.52 -19.52 7.05
C LEU A 135 -4.69 -20.52 7.87
N PRO A 136 -3.44 -20.80 7.49
CA PRO A 136 -2.56 -21.68 8.25
C PRO A 136 -2.04 -21.00 9.52
N ALA A 137 -1.97 -21.73 10.62
CA ALA A 137 -1.26 -21.30 11.82
C ALA A 137 0.27 -21.43 11.64
N ASN A 138 1.02 -20.65 12.40
CA ASN A 138 2.50 -20.61 12.38
C ASN A 138 3.12 -20.15 11.04
N TRP A 139 2.32 -19.57 10.16
CA TRP A 139 2.74 -18.95 8.91
C TRP A 139 2.41 -17.46 8.89
N PRO A 140 3.17 -16.64 8.14
CA PRO A 140 2.85 -15.24 7.95
C PRO A 140 1.48 -15.05 7.29
N ILE A 141 0.76 -14.05 7.76
CA ILE A 141 -0.47 -13.54 7.17
C ILE A 141 -0.20 -12.07 6.83
N VAL A 142 -0.07 -11.75 5.55
CA VAL A 142 0.06 -10.38 5.07
C VAL A 142 -1.34 -9.77 5.00
N MET A 143 -1.54 -8.67 5.69
CA MET A 143 -2.77 -7.88 5.67
C MET A 143 -2.43 -6.49 5.15
N ASP A 144 -2.94 -6.18 3.96
CA ASP A 144 -2.73 -4.91 3.27
C ASP A 144 -4.09 -4.23 3.05
N ILE A 145 -4.25 -3.04 3.62
CA ILE A 145 -5.54 -2.42 3.89
C ILE A 145 -5.50 -0.97 3.45
N PHE A 146 -6.20 -0.66 2.35
CA PHE A 146 -6.19 0.64 1.69
C PHE A 146 -7.62 1.16 1.47
N PRO A 147 -8.28 1.68 2.51
CA PRO A 147 -9.63 2.24 2.40
C PRO A 147 -9.64 3.58 1.69
N ARG A 148 -10.74 3.85 0.99
CA ARG A 148 -11.06 5.15 0.41
C ARG A 148 -12.20 5.80 1.19
N SER A 149 -12.06 7.05 1.58
CA SER A 149 -13.17 7.79 2.19
C SER A 149 -14.31 8.00 1.17
N ALA A 150 -15.52 7.52 1.49
CA ALA A 150 -16.70 7.73 0.66
C ALA A 150 -17.08 9.22 0.55
N ALA A 151 -16.79 10.01 1.59
CA ALA A 151 -17.12 11.44 1.65
C ALA A 151 -16.09 12.32 0.93
N THR A 152 -14.80 12.02 1.07
CA THR A 152 -13.73 12.91 0.61
C THR A 152 -12.95 12.38 -0.58
N GLY A 153 -12.99 11.06 -0.82
CA GLY A 153 -12.25 10.38 -1.88
C GLY A 153 -10.77 10.13 -1.58
N TYR A 154 -10.24 10.57 -0.43
CA TYR A 154 -8.86 10.32 -0.04
C TYR A 154 -8.66 8.91 0.47
N TRP A 155 -7.45 8.37 0.22
CA TRP A 155 -7.06 7.02 0.61
C TRP A 155 -6.23 7.02 1.89
N GLY A 156 -6.30 5.91 2.63
CA GLY A 156 -5.31 5.47 3.60
C GLY A 156 -4.59 4.24 3.05
N ASP A 157 -3.45 3.87 3.64
CA ASP A 157 -2.67 2.73 3.19
C ASP A 157 -1.84 2.15 4.34
N LEU A 158 -1.93 0.84 4.56
CA LEU A 158 -1.31 0.20 5.71
C LEU A 158 -1.14 -1.29 5.50
N THR A 159 0.09 -1.78 5.59
CA THR A 159 0.35 -3.22 5.65
C THR A 159 0.93 -3.64 7.00
N ARG A 160 0.40 -4.74 7.54
CA ARG A 160 0.99 -5.49 8.65
C ARG A 160 1.06 -6.97 8.31
N THR A 161 2.10 -7.63 8.79
CA THR A 161 2.23 -9.09 8.73
C THR A 161 2.32 -9.64 10.13
N VAL A 162 1.52 -10.66 10.43
CA VAL A 162 1.54 -11.37 11.71
C VAL A 162 1.48 -12.89 11.52
N VAL A 163 1.83 -13.61 12.57
CA VAL A 163 1.73 -15.07 12.65
C VAL A 163 0.82 -15.43 13.83
N LYS A 164 -0.27 -16.17 13.59
CA LYS A 164 -1.02 -16.81 14.69
C LYS A 164 -0.27 -18.04 15.15
N GLY A 165 0.24 -18.01 16.39
CA GLY A 165 1.10 -19.03 16.96
C GLY A 165 2.59 -18.66 16.90
N LYS A 166 3.45 -19.61 16.53
CA LYS A 166 4.91 -19.44 16.56
C LYS A 166 5.52 -19.39 15.16
N ALA A 167 6.18 -18.29 14.88
CA ALA A 167 6.95 -18.13 13.65
C ALA A 167 8.24 -18.96 13.69
N SER A 168 8.66 -19.47 12.53
CA SER A 168 9.99 -20.08 12.40
C SER A 168 11.11 -19.03 12.59
N ASP A 169 12.31 -19.48 12.93
CA ASP A 169 13.45 -18.57 13.11
C ASP A 169 13.80 -17.79 11.84
N LEU A 170 13.57 -18.40 10.65
CA LEU A 170 13.76 -17.72 9.37
C LEU A 170 12.74 -16.60 9.19
N VAL A 171 11.48 -16.83 9.51
CA VAL A 171 10.40 -15.82 9.45
C VAL A 171 10.66 -14.69 10.44
N LYS A 172 11.11 -14.99 11.66
CA LYS A 172 11.52 -13.96 12.64
C LYS A 172 12.66 -13.10 12.10
N LYS A 173 13.69 -13.72 11.56
CA LYS A 173 14.82 -13.02 10.94
C LYS A 173 14.38 -12.14 9.76
N ALA A 174 13.45 -12.63 8.93
CA ALA A 174 12.90 -11.87 7.81
C ALA A 174 12.06 -10.66 8.29
N PHE A 175 11.24 -10.86 9.34
CA PHE A 175 10.47 -9.78 9.94
C PHE A 175 11.35 -8.67 10.50
N ASP A 176 12.42 -9.03 11.23
CA ASP A 176 13.37 -8.07 11.78
C ASP A 176 14.11 -7.30 10.66
N ALA A 177 14.45 -7.98 9.56
CA ALA A 177 15.08 -7.34 8.40
C ALA A 177 14.13 -6.34 7.70
N VAL A 178 12.85 -6.69 7.51
CA VAL A 178 11.84 -5.81 6.93
C VAL A 178 11.54 -4.63 7.87
N LEU A 179 11.43 -4.89 9.18
CA LEU A 179 11.24 -3.84 10.19
C LEU A 179 12.39 -2.84 10.17
N ALA A 180 13.64 -3.32 10.18
CA ALA A 180 14.82 -2.46 10.11
C ALA A 180 14.87 -1.65 8.80
N ALA A 181 14.49 -2.25 7.67
CA ALA A 181 14.44 -1.57 6.37
C ALA A 181 13.35 -0.48 6.36
N ARG A 182 12.17 -0.74 6.95
CA ARG A 182 11.09 0.24 7.09
C ARG A 182 11.54 1.42 7.95
N GLU A 183 12.07 1.19 9.14
CA GLU A 183 12.54 2.27 10.02
C GLU A 183 13.66 3.09 9.39
N LEU A 184 14.59 2.43 8.68
CA LEU A 184 15.61 3.13 7.91
C LEU A 184 15.00 4.00 6.80
N GLY A 185 14.08 3.45 6.02
CA GLY A 185 13.37 4.19 4.96
C GLY A 185 12.65 5.41 5.51
N LYS A 186 11.87 5.25 6.58
CA LYS A 186 11.17 6.35 7.29
C LYS A 186 12.14 7.45 7.74
N SER A 187 13.27 7.08 8.30
CA SER A 187 14.27 8.04 8.81
C SER A 187 14.92 8.90 7.70
N LEU A 188 14.89 8.40 6.46
CA LEU A 188 15.46 9.09 5.30
C LEU A 188 14.44 9.96 4.56
N VAL A 189 13.14 9.81 4.81
CA VAL A 189 12.08 10.64 4.22
C VAL A 189 12.17 12.05 4.77
N LYS A 190 12.56 13.01 3.92
CA LYS A 190 12.67 14.45 4.25
C LYS A 190 12.77 15.28 2.98
N VAL A 191 12.59 16.59 3.09
CA VAL A 191 12.84 17.53 1.97
C VAL A 191 14.28 17.39 1.45
N GLY A 192 14.43 17.33 0.14
CA GLY A 192 15.71 17.17 -0.55
C GLY A 192 16.21 15.73 -0.66
N ALA A 193 15.54 14.76 -0.05
CA ALA A 193 15.94 13.36 -0.16
C ALA A 193 15.67 12.80 -1.57
N ASP A 194 16.62 12.05 -2.11
CA ASP A 194 16.50 11.33 -3.38
C ASP A 194 15.69 10.04 -3.15
N PRO A 195 14.50 9.88 -3.76
CA PRO A 195 13.67 8.68 -3.60
C PRO A 195 14.38 7.37 -3.94
N ALA A 196 15.28 7.38 -4.93
CA ALA A 196 16.06 6.20 -5.29
C ALA A 196 17.07 5.81 -4.21
N GLU A 197 17.68 6.79 -3.54
CA GLU A 197 18.60 6.49 -2.44
C GLU A 197 17.87 5.95 -1.21
N ILE A 198 16.64 6.43 -0.94
CA ILE A 198 15.78 5.88 0.13
C ILE A 198 15.47 4.41 -0.19
N HIS A 199 15.00 4.11 -1.41
CA HIS A 199 14.74 2.73 -1.85
C HIS A 199 15.99 1.84 -1.75
N ASN A 200 17.11 2.30 -2.29
CA ASN A 200 18.35 1.54 -2.30
C ASN A 200 18.90 1.28 -0.89
N ALA A 201 18.71 2.22 0.04
CA ALA A 201 19.11 2.04 1.44
C ALA A 201 18.32 0.91 2.11
N ALA A 202 17.00 0.87 1.92
CA ALA A 202 16.13 -0.19 2.43
C ALA A 202 16.48 -1.56 1.81
N ALA A 203 16.67 -1.63 0.49
CA ALA A 203 17.07 -2.84 -0.21
C ALA A 203 18.41 -3.38 0.32
N ARG A 204 19.45 -2.53 0.39
CA ARG A 204 20.76 -2.92 0.96
C ARG A 204 20.69 -3.35 2.42
N SER A 205 19.75 -2.83 3.21
CA SER A 205 19.55 -3.25 4.59
C SER A 205 19.10 -4.71 4.66
N MET A 206 18.14 -5.10 3.84
CA MET A 206 17.65 -6.48 3.76
C MET A 206 18.69 -7.45 3.16
N GLU A 207 19.44 -7.00 2.14
CA GLU A 207 20.56 -7.79 1.57
C GLU A 207 21.64 -8.09 2.62
N ARG A 208 22.04 -7.11 3.43
CA ARG A 208 23.00 -7.29 4.54
C ARG A 208 22.48 -8.25 5.63
N ALA A 209 21.16 -8.34 5.79
CA ALA A 209 20.53 -9.33 6.66
C ALA A 209 20.52 -10.75 6.06
N GLY A 210 20.98 -10.90 4.79
CA GLY A 210 21.08 -12.18 4.09
C GLY A 210 19.88 -12.52 3.20
N PHE A 211 19.02 -11.53 2.91
CA PHE A 211 17.87 -11.71 2.00
C PHE A 211 18.16 -11.09 0.64
N HIS A 212 18.37 -11.97 -0.34
CA HIS A 212 18.70 -11.55 -1.70
C HIS A 212 17.45 -11.44 -2.56
N THR A 213 17.49 -10.53 -3.53
CA THR A 213 16.46 -10.40 -4.55
C THR A 213 16.92 -11.06 -5.83
N GLY A 214 16.04 -11.81 -6.46
CA GLY A 214 16.37 -12.53 -7.69
C GLY A 214 15.14 -13.11 -8.37
N ARG A 215 15.38 -14.01 -9.31
CA ARG A 215 14.36 -14.71 -10.05
C ARG A 215 14.63 -16.20 -10.08
N SER A 216 13.60 -17.01 -9.83
CA SER A 216 13.64 -18.45 -9.90
C SER A 216 12.54 -18.94 -10.86
N GLY A 217 12.93 -19.44 -12.05
CA GLY A 217 11.98 -19.71 -13.11
C GLY A 217 11.25 -18.44 -13.58
N GLU A 218 9.93 -18.45 -13.49
CA GLU A 218 9.10 -17.28 -13.83
C GLU A 218 8.77 -16.38 -12.63
N ALA A 219 9.09 -16.80 -11.41
CA ALA A 219 8.77 -16.07 -10.18
C ALA A 219 9.94 -15.21 -9.69
N ASP A 220 9.65 -13.96 -9.35
CA ASP A 220 10.57 -13.10 -8.62
C ASP A 220 10.52 -13.43 -7.12
N PHE A 221 11.64 -13.27 -6.41
CA PHE A 221 11.72 -13.45 -4.96
C PHE A 221 12.56 -12.34 -4.31
N GLY A 222 12.44 -12.19 -2.99
CA GLY A 222 13.10 -11.13 -2.24
C GLY A 222 12.32 -9.82 -2.25
N PHE A 223 13.00 -8.68 -2.38
CA PHE A 223 12.40 -7.34 -2.48
C PHE A 223 12.46 -6.84 -3.92
N PHE A 224 11.41 -7.04 -4.70
CA PHE A 224 11.40 -6.78 -6.15
C PHE A 224 10.44 -5.67 -6.61
N HIS A 225 9.88 -4.89 -5.70
CA HIS A 225 9.01 -3.74 -6.01
C HIS A 225 9.62 -2.41 -5.49
N GLY A 226 8.98 -1.29 -5.78
CA GLY A 226 9.36 0.01 -5.22
C GLY A 226 9.18 0.04 -3.69
N LEU A 227 9.97 0.86 -3.00
CA LEU A 227 9.82 1.03 -1.55
C LEU A 227 8.52 1.73 -1.17
N GLY A 228 7.90 2.46 -2.11
CA GLY A 228 6.66 3.17 -1.83
C GLY A 228 6.18 4.05 -2.98
N HIS A 229 5.06 4.68 -2.74
CA HIS A 229 4.35 5.54 -3.69
C HIS A 229 3.63 6.68 -2.96
N GLY A 230 3.24 7.68 -3.74
CA GLY A 230 2.36 8.74 -3.26
C GLY A 230 0.95 8.22 -2.98
N VAL A 231 0.28 8.80 -1.98
CA VAL A 231 -1.12 8.52 -1.64
C VAL A 231 -1.89 9.82 -1.54
N GLY A 232 -3.12 9.82 -2.07
CA GLY A 232 -3.99 11.00 -2.03
C GLY A 232 -5.39 10.69 -2.52
N LEU A 233 -5.81 11.27 -3.63
CA LEU A 233 -7.09 10.96 -4.30
C LEU A 233 -7.03 9.67 -5.14
N ASP A 234 -5.82 9.19 -5.44
CA ASP A 234 -5.58 7.84 -5.93
C ASP A 234 -4.71 7.09 -4.92
N ILE A 235 -4.89 5.77 -4.83
CA ILE A 235 -4.06 4.92 -3.98
C ILE A 235 -2.59 4.97 -4.44
N HIS A 236 -2.36 5.02 -5.72
CA HIS A 236 -1.05 5.12 -6.33
C HIS A 236 -0.90 6.43 -7.11
N GLU A 237 -0.23 7.42 -6.54
CA GLU A 237 0.12 8.65 -7.25
C GLU A 237 1.62 9.00 -7.11
N ALA A 238 2.03 10.14 -7.65
CA ALA A 238 3.39 10.64 -7.46
C ALA A 238 3.59 11.17 -6.03
N PRO A 239 4.86 11.12 -5.52
CA PRO A 239 6.05 10.53 -6.13
C PRO A 239 6.17 9.03 -5.87
N ARG A 240 7.04 8.33 -6.60
CA ARG A 240 7.42 6.95 -6.31
C ARG A 240 8.74 6.90 -5.54
N LEU A 241 8.80 6.13 -4.45
CA LEU A 241 10.06 5.75 -3.81
C LEU A 241 10.61 4.50 -4.51
N SER A 242 11.33 4.71 -5.59
CA SER A 242 11.79 3.61 -6.45
C SER A 242 13.17 3.92 -7.04
N PRO A 243 13.94 2.91 -7.49
CA PRO A 243 15.30 3.13 -8.02
C PRO A 243 15.33 4.01 -9.29
N ARG A 244 14.17 4.22 -9.92
CA ARG A 244 14.06 5.02 -11.16
C ARG A 244 13.72 6.48 -10.91
N ASN A 245 13.21 6.84 -9.73
CA ASN A 245 12.85 8.23 -9.42
C ASN A 245 14.01 8.93 -8.72
N ARG A 246 14.54 9.98 -9.38
CA ARG A 246 15.64 10.82 -8.88
C ARG A 246 15.20 12.26 -8.56
N VAL A 247 13.88 12.54 -8.65
CA VAL A 247 13.35 13.86 -8.32
C VAL A 247 13.27 13.99 -6.80
N PRO A 248 14.04 14.90 -6.19
CA PRO A 248 14.07 15.04 -4.73
C PRO A 248 12.70 15.41 -4.18
N LEU A 249 12.38 14.89 -3.00
CA LEU A 249 11.17 15.26 -2.25
C LEU A 249 11.23 16.75 -1.88
N ARG A 250 10.10 17.46 -1.98
CA ARG A 250 10.04 18.93 -1.88
C ARG A 250 9.32 19.44 -0.64
N GLY A 251 8.49 18.60 -0.02
CA GLY A 251 7.61 18.96 1.10
C GLY A 251 6.15 19.13 0.67
N GLY A 252 5.26 18.50 1.39
CA GLY A 252 3.84 18.38 1.08
C GLY A 252 3.45 17.02 0.49
N GLU A 253 4.39 16.18 0.14
CA GLU A 253 4.12 14.82 -0.34
C GLU A 253 3.71 13.90 0.82
N ILE A 254 2.76 12.99 0.54
CA ILE A 254 2.49 11.82 1.39
C ILE A 254 2.94 10.60 0.62
N VAL A 255 3.78 9.77 1.23
CA VAL A 255 4.34 8.56 0.60
C VAL A 255 4.25 7.36 1.53
N THR A 256 4.09 6.16 0.98
CA THR A 256 4.25 4.91 1.70
C THR A 256 5.73 4.57 1.89
N VAL A 257 6.04 3.82 2.95
CA VAL A 257 7.33 3.14 3.15
C VAL A 257 7.00 1.70 3.49
N GLU A 258 7.08 0.82 2.48
CA GLU A 258 6.51 -0.53 2.49
C GLU A 258 7.52 -1.62 2.04
N PRO A 259 8.69 -1.74 2.65
CA PRO A 259 9.59 -2.84 2.29
C PRO A 259 8.91 -4.20 2.54
N GLY A 260 9.21 -5.16 1.67
CA GLY A 260 8.70 -6.51 1.79
C GLY A 260 9.70 -7.57 1.34
N LEU A 261 9.59 -8.77 1.89
CA LEU A 261 10.34 -9.95 1.50
C LEU A 261 9.36 -11.08 1.15
N TYR A 262 9.51 -11.67 -0.02
CA TYR A 262 8.59 -12.64 -0.57
C TYR A 262 9.35 -13.88 -1.04
N TYR A 263 9.06 -15.02 -0.41
CA TYR A 263 9.70 -16.29 -0.71
C TYR A 263 8.66 -17.42 -0.64
N PRO A 264 8.41 -18.16 -1.73
CA PRO A 264 7.37 -19.19 -1.76
C PRO A 264 7.46 -20.24 -0.64
N GLU A 265 8.67 -20.48 -0.14
CA GLU A 265 8.96 -21.51 0.86
C GLU A 265 8.40 -21.17 2.26
N TRP A 266 8.21 -19.88 2.56
CA TRP A 266 7.72 -19.43 3.88
C TRP A 266 6.71 -18.27 3.81
N GLY A 267 6.35 -17.79 2.60
CA GLY A 267 5.36 -16.76 2.40
C GLY A 267 5.93 -15.37 2.20
N GLY A 268 5.24 -14.35 2.70
CA GLY A 268 5.63 -12.95 2.56
C GLY A 268 5.60 -12.19 3.87
N ILE A 269 6.41 -11.16 3.96
CA ILE A 269 6.39 -10.15 5.03
C ILE A 269 6.43 -8.78 4.36
N ARG A 270 5.44 -7.94 4.62
CA ARG A 270 5.41 -6.52 4.28
C ARG A 270 4.98 -5.73 5.50
N LEU A 271 5.72 -4.67 5.80
CA LEU A 271 5.40 -3.71 6.86
C LEU A 271 5.40 -2.32 6.23
N GLU A 272 4.32 -1.60 6.40
CA GLU A 272 4.07 -0.33 5.75
C GLU A 272 3.59 0.74 6.71
N ASP A 273 4.10 1.94 6.52
CA ASP A 273 3.59 3.15 7.15
C ASP A 273 3.48 4.29 6.14
N LEU A 274 2.52 5.18 6.34
CA LEU A 274 2.42 6.45 5.63
C LEU A 274 3.33 7.52 6.26
N MET A 275 4.07 8.23 5.41
CA MET A 275 4.92 9.35 5.79
C MET A 275 4.48 10.64 5.10
N PHE A 276 4.34 11.71 5.84
CA PHE A 276 4.17 13.05 5.32
C PHE A 276 5.51 13.78 5.32
N VAL A 277 5.93 14.29 4.17
CA VAL A 277 7.12 15.14 4.03
C VAL A 277 6.74 16.55 4.44
N GLU A 278 7.02 16.92 5.68
CA GLU A 278 6.67 18.25 6.16
C GLU A 278 7.45 19.36 5.41
N PRO A 279 6.79 20.47 5.06
CA PRO A 279 7.47 21.58 4.40
C PRO A 279 8.66 22.15 5.20
N GLY A 280 8.73 21.88 6.50
CA GLY A 280 9.84 22.28 7.38
C GLY A 280 11.08 21.38 7.34
N GLY A 281 11.04 20.25 6.61
CA GLY A 281 12.20 19.40 6.35
C GLY A 281 12.09 17.96 6.79
N ALA A 282 11.55 17.63 7.96
CA ALA A 282 11.47 16.26 8.46
C ALA A 282 10.26 15.48 7.91
N GLY A 283 10.39 14.15 7.83
CA GLY A 283 9.24 13.28 7.62
C GLY A 283 8.48 13.02 8.91
N ARG A 284 7.15 13.10 8.88
CA ARG A 284 6.27 12.73 9.96
C ARG A 284 5.50 11.46 9.61
N CYS A 285 5.57 10.46 10.48
CA CYS A 285 4.77 9.25 10.33
C CYS A 285 3.30 9.55 10.63
N LEU A 286 2.42 9.14 9.71
CA LEU A 286 0.96 9.29 9.86
C LEU A 286 0.30 8.02 10.41
N THR A 287 1.04 6.91 10.54
CA THR A 287 0.55 5.62 11.00
C THR A 287 0.80 5.45 12.50
N GLU A 288 -0.22 5.01 13.24
CA GLU A 288 -0.20 4.84 14.71
C GLU A 288 -0.75 3.46 15.14
N VAL A 289 -0.32 2.39 14.50
CA VAL A 289 -0.69 1.02 14.86
C VAL A 289 0.53 0.20 15.23
N GLU A 290 0.34 -0.73 16.15
CA GLU A 290 1.38 -1.59 16.69
C GLU A 290 2.04 -2.44 15.58
N THR A 291 3.32 -2.76 15.80
CA THR A 291 4.08 -3.67 14.94
C THR A 291 4.66 -4.79 15.80
N PHE A 292 4.22 -6.01 15.56
CA PHE A 292 4.71 -7.23 16.19
C PHE A 292 4.49 -8.40 15.25
N LEU A 293 5.16 -9.53 15.47
CA LEU A 293 5.07 -10.68 14.58
C LEU A 293 4.10 -11.74 15.10
N GLU A 294 4.17 -12.13 16.36
CA GLU A 294 3.42 -13.28 16.89
C GLU A 294 2.16 -12.84 17.64
N ILE A 295 1.06 -13.56 17.42
CA ILE A 295 -0.21 -13.45 18.16
C ILE A 295 -0.48 -14.81 18.79
N ASP A 296 -0.58 -14.83 20.14
CA ASP A 296 -0.94 -16.02 20.91
C ASP A 296 -2.43 -16.29 20.91
#